data_43e28bfed686b38df43c37d45bf64f84
#
_entry.id   43e28bfed686b38df43c37d45bf64f84
#
_cell.length_a   1.000
_cell.length_b   1.000
_cell.length_c   1.000
_cell.angle_alpha   90.00
_cell.angle_beta   90.00
_cell.angle_gamma   90.00
#
_symmetry.space_group_name_H-M   'P 1'
#
loop_
_entity.id
_entity.type
_entity.pdbx_description
1 polymer ?
#
loop_
_entity_poly.entity_id
_entity_poly.type
_entity_poly.pdbx_seq_one_letter_code
_entity_poly.pdbx_strand_id
1 'polypeptide(L)'
;MEPNLPFRLTRRQFVTNSAAAVAASSLASGLASAARASEQAPAGQNAGQNNAGGPFRVIIDTDPGVDDAFALLLALRSPELKIEGITPVAGNVPLDLGLPNALRMVEIAGRTDVPVAAGAKAPLLRRLVTATHVHGENGLGGVVFPEPAAKPIAESAAEFIRRIVRKYPGEVTLIPIGPLTNIATALTLDAEISAMIKGIVLMGGSLSGGNITPAAEFNIYVDPEAARIVFQSGVPITMVGLDATRKVTLTEEHVRTLEAAQNPVSQAAAKIGRNALNRVREQGLLTGPNMHDSLAVAAFLDPSVVTVKDYYVDVETFGELTAGETVGYSPNAGDFRRKPEIEKQTPVVNMSIRGSAPTLASAKISPVLRDRYVPNAKVALDVDSTKFFNLLIGRLSAPA
;
A
#
# COMPACT_ATOMS: atom_id res chain seq x y z
N MET A 1 49.13 13.04 -33.00
CA MET A 1 48.85 11.60 -33.00
C MET A 1 47.61 11.38 -32.13
N GLU A 2 46.47 11.33 -32.76
CA GLU A 2 45.19 11.04 -32.09
C GLU A 2 44.96 9.51 -32.13
N PRO A 3 44.42 8.89 -31.08
CA PRO A 3 44.06 7.47 -31.12
C PRO A 3 42.68 7.28 -31.73
N ASN A 4 42.62 6.43 -32.76
CA ASN A 4 41.41 5.93 -33.40
C ASN A 4 40.49 5.19 -32.42
N LEU A 5 39.23 5.63 -32.35
CA LEU A 5 38.12 4.88 -31.75
C LEU A 5 37.33 4.17 -32.86
N PRO A 6 37.12 2.85 -32.81
CA PRO A 6 36.32 2.13 -33.79
C PRO A 6 34.84 2.02 -33.38
N PHE A 7 34.00 2.06 -34.41
CA PHE A 7 32.60 1.64 -34.50
C PHE A 7 31.51 2.56 -33.85
N ARG A 8 31.00 3.45 -34.68
CA ARG A 8 29.63 3.95 -34.54
C ARG A 8 28.69 3.14 -35.46
N LEU A 9 27.78 2.37 -34.88
CA LEU A 9 26.66 1.77 -35.62
C LEU A 9 25.61 2.89 -35.90
N THR A 10 25.20 3.01 -37.16
CA THR A 10 24.14 3.97 -37.55
C THR A 10 22.76 3.41 -37.22
N ARG A 11 21.78 4.31 -36.99
CA ARG A 11 20.38 3.96 -36.67
C ARG A 11 19.74 2.97 -37.66
N ARG A 12 20.21 2.89 -38.87
CA ARG A 12 19.71 1.98 -39.92
C ARG A 12 20.14 0.52 -39.71
N GLN A 13 21.28 0.27 -39.10
CA GLN A 13 21.78 -1.07 -38.81
C GLN A 13 21.16 -1.71 -37.58
N PHE A 14 20.60 -0.87 -36.66
CA PHE A 14 19.87 -1.35 -35.49
C PHE A 14 18.47 -1.89 -35.84
N VAL A 15 17.82 -1.33 -36.86
CA VAL A 15 16.45 -1.73 -37.27
C VAL A 15 16.44 -3.00 -38.14
N THR A 16 17.50 -3.30 -38.87
CA THR A 16 17.54 -4.49 -39.71
C THR A 16 17.87 -5.79 -38.98
N ASN A 17 18.51 -5.73 -37.82
CA ASN A 17 18.81 -6.94 -37.03
C ASN A 17 17.69 -7.39 -36.10
N SER A 18 16.65 -6.56 -35.90
CA SER A 18 15.47 -6.89 -35.07
C SER A 18 14.32 -7.57 -35.84
N ALA A 19 14.39 -7.62 -37.18
CA ALA A 19 13.34 -8.18 -38.04
C ALA A 19 13.51 -9.65 -38.41
N ALA A 20 14.66 -10.28 -38.06
CA ALA A 20 14.97 -11.67 -38.45
C ALA A 20 14.64 -12.70 -37.37
N ALA A 21 14.15 -12.34 -36.20
CA ALA A 21 13.91 -13.25 -35.09
C ALA A 21 12.42 -13.61 -34.83
N VAL A 22 11.49 -13.25 -35.70
CA VAL A 22 10.05 -13.48 -35.48
C VAL A 22 9.41 -14.51 -36.43
N ALA A 23 10.19 -15.19 -37.28
CA ALA A 23 9.64 -16.12 -38.24
C ALA A 23 10.19 -17.55 -38.11
N ALA A 24 10.09 -18.19 -36.95
CA ALA A 24 10.27 -19.66 -36.85
C ALA A 24 9.74 -20.19 -35.51
N SER A 25 8.40 -20.31 -35.33
CA SER A 25 7.79 -21.32 -34.43
C SER A 25 6.29 -21.38 -34.59
N SER A 26 5.84 -21.97 -35.69
CA SER A 26 4.53 -22.57 -35.76
C SER A 26 4.65 -23.85 -36.52
N LEU A 27 4.60 -24.98 -35.83
CA LEU A 27 4.12 -26.31 -36.27
C LEU A 27 4.71 -27.41 -35.36
N ALA A 28 3.91 -27.83 -34.38
CA ALA A 28 3.75 -29.24 -34.01
C ALA A 28 2.66 -29.37 -32.95
N SER A 29 1.51 -29.66 -33.42
CA SER A 29 0.35 -30.12 -32.64
C SER A 29 0.40 -31.63 -32.45
N GLY A 30 -0.08 -32.13 -31.33
CA GLY A 30 -0.73 -33.43 -31.31
C GLY A 30 -0.37 -34.35 -30.14
N LEU A 31 -1.33 -34.57 -29.27
CA LEU A 31 -1.66 -35.79 -28.55
C LEU A 31 -0.73 -36.30 -27.42
N ALA A 32 -1.22 -36.14 -26.18
CA ALA A 32 -1.57 -37.30 -25.33
C ALA A 32 -2.22 -36.86 -24.02
N SER A 33 -3.48 -37.19 -23.88
CA SER A 33 -4.26 -37.21 -22.64
C SER A 33 -3.72 -38.33 -21.74
N ALA A 34 -3.38 -37.99 -20.49
CA ALA A 34 -3.36 -38.95 -19.39
C ALA A 34 -3.63 -38.22 -18.08
N ALA A 35 -4.77 -38.53 -17.51
CA ALA A 35 -5.24 -38.08 -16.21
C ALA A 35 -4.25 -38.48 -15.10
N ARG A 36 -3.84 -37.51 -14.28
CA ARG A 36 -3.41 -37.73 -12.89
C ARG A 36 -4.12 -36.72 -12.02
N ALA A 37 -5.04 -37.22 -11.21
CA ALA A 37 -5.58 -36.53 -10.08
C ALA A 37 -4.42 -36.23 -9.12
N SER A 38 -4.11 -34.95 -8.93
CA SER A 38 -3.27 -34.49 -7.83
C SER A 38 -4.19 -33.82 -6.83
N GLU A 39 -4.19 -34.34 -5.60
CA GLU A 39 -4.84 -33.76 -4.44
C GLU A 39 -4.52 -32.28 -4.33
N GLN A 40 -5.56 -31.47 -4.45
CA GLN A 40 -5.50 -30.04 -4.14
C GLN A 40 -5.47 -29.89 -2.62
N ALA A 41 -4.38 -29.37 -2.10
CA ALA A 41 -4.34 -28.77 -0.77
C ALA A 41 -5.36 -27.60 -0.73
N PRO A 42 -6.05 -27.35 0.39
CA PRO A 42 -7.09 -26.34 0.43
C PRO A 42 -6.51 -24.95 0.18
N ALA A 43 -7.03 -24.30 -0.84
CA ALA A 43 -6.74 -22.91 -1.17
C ALA A 43 -7.06 -22.01 0.04
N GLY A 44 -6.12 -21.15 0.39
CA GLY A 44 -6.25 -20.18 1.48
C GLY A 44 -7.56 -19.39 1.37
N GLN A 45 -8.26 -19.33 2.50
CA GLN A 45 -9.53 -18.64 2.63
C GLN A 45 -9.35 -17.15 2.29
N ASN A 46 -10.13 -16.65 1.34
CA ASN A 46 -10.21 -15.23 1.00
C ASN A 46 -10.67 -14.42 2.21
N ALA A 47 -9.97 -13.33 2.51
CA ALA A 47 -10.28 -12.41 3.61
C ALA A 47 -11.66 -11.73 3.51
N GLY A 48 -12.46 -12.02 2.48
CA GLY A 48 -13.78 -11.45 2.22
C GLY A 48 -14.94 -12.42 2.24
N GLN A 49 -14.79 -13.65 2.75
CA GLN A 49 -15.96 -14.55 2.85
C GLN A 49 -16.80 -14.17 4.08
N ASN A 50 -18.09 -13.91 3.81
CA ASN A 50 -19.13 -13.65 4.78
C ASN A 50 -19.01 -14.57 6.01
N ASN A 51 -18.57 -13.99 7.12
CA ASN A 51 -18.75 -14.63 8.41
C ASN A 51 -20.23 -14.58 8.73
N ALA A 52 -20.84 -15.74 8.95
CA ALA A 52 -22.19 -15.86 9.50
C ALA A 52 -22.31 -15.34 10.96
N GLY A 53 -21.47 -14.38 11.37
CA GLY A 53 -21.27 -13.99 12.77
C GLY A 53 -21.02 -12.51 13.07
N GLY A 54 -21.45 -11.55 12.23
CA GLY A 54 -21.37 -10.12 12.58
C GLY A 54 -20.34 -9.29 11.79
N PRO A 55 -20.23 -7.99 12.10
CA PRO A 55 -19.37 -7.08 11.34
C PRO A 55 -17.87 -7.37 11.59
N PHE A 56 -17.05 -7.11 10.55
CA PHE A 56 -15.59 -7.28 10.60
C PHE A 56 -14.95 -6.26 11.52
N ARG A 57 -14.14 -6.74 12.49
CA ARG A 57 -13.37 -5.87 13.37
C ARG A 57 -12.17 -5.29 12.62
N VAL A 58 -12.07 -3.96 12.59
CA VAL A 58 -10.98 -3.27 11.93
C VAL A 58 -10.41 -2.14 12.76
N ILE A 59 -9.11 -1.88 12.59
CA ILE A 59 -8.45 -0.62 12.98
C ILE A 59 -7.99 0.04 11.69
N ILE A 60 -8.30 1.33 11.50
CA ILE A 60 -7.85 2.11 10.35
C ILE A 60 -6.70 2.99 10.80
N ASP A 61 -5.53 2.81 10.19
CA ASP A 61 -4.35 3.63 10.40
C ASP A 61 -4.17 4.57 9.20
N THR A 62 -4.03 5.89 9.42
CA THR A 62 -4.25 6.90 8.38
C THR A 62 -3.40 8.14 8.63
N ASP A 63 -3.01 8.87 7.58
CA ASP A 63 -2.33 10.17 7.66
C ASP A 63 -3.19 11.29 7.03
N PRO A 64 -4.34 11.65 7.63
CA PRO A 64 -5.52 12.22 7.01
C PRO A 64 -5.27 13.34 6.01
N GLY A 65 -5.21 12.93 4.75
CA GLY A 65 -5.21 13.74 3.54
C GLY A 65 -6.57 13.78 2.85
N VAL A 66 -6.58 14.15 1.58
CA VAL A 66 -7.80 14.28 0.76
C VAL A 66 -8.48 12.93 0.55
N ASP A 67 -7.76 11.92 0.08
CA ASP A 67 -8.30 10.58 -0.22
C ASP A 67 -8.46 9.73 1.04
N ASP A 68 -7.65 9.96 2.09
CA ASP A 68 -7.90 9.44 3.45
C ASP A 68 -9.28 9.87 3.96
N ALA A 69 -9.66 11.14 3.77
CA ALA A 69 -10.97 11.62 4.19
C ALA A 69 -12.11 10.83 3.53
N PHE A 70 -11.99 10.54 2.22
CA PHE A 70 -12.96 9.68 1.52
C PHE A 70 -12.92 8.24 2.05
N ALA A 71 -11.75 7.69 2.33
CA ALA A 71 -11.57 6.36 2.88
C ALA A 71 -12.19 6.22 4.27
N LEU A 72 -11.93 7.19 5.15
CA LEU A 72 -12.51 7.25 6.50
C LEU A 72 -14.03 7.35 6.44
N LEU A 73 -14.58 8.25 5.61
CA LEU A 73 -16.02 8.41 5.44
C LEU A 73 -16.67 7.15 4.87
N LEU A 74 -16.03 6.47 3.89
CA LEU A 74 -16.48 5.18 3.36
C LEU A 74 -16.55 4.14 4.48
N ALA A 75 -15.49 4.00 5.26
CA ALA A 75 -15.43 3.02 6.34
C ALA A 75 -16.47 3.30 7.44
N LEU A 76 -16.55 4.55 7.88
CA LEU A 76 -17.50 5.00 8.94
C LEU A 76 -18.97 4.82 8.53
N ARG A 77 -19.26 4.81 7.23
CA ARG A 77 -20.59 4.58 6.64
C ARG A 77 -20.83 3.11 6.26
N SER A 78 -19.88 2.21 6.54
CA SER A 78 -19.98 0.80 6.17
C SER A 78 -20.44 -0.06 7.36
N PRO A 79 -21.71 -0.50 7.39
CA PRO A 79 -22.26 -1.30 8.50
C PRO A 79 -21.60 -2.69 8.61
N GLU A 80 -20.91 -3.14 7.57
CA GLU A 80 -20.12 -4.37 7.57
C GLU A 80 -18.89 -4.28 8.47
N LEU A 81 -18.49 -3.04 8.87
CA LEU A 81 -17.32 -2.79 9.68
C LEU A 81 -17.68 -2.47 11.13
N LYS A 82 -17.03 -3.16 12.05
CA LYS A 82 -16.86 -2.71 13.42
C LYS A 82 -15.50 -2.04 13.56
N ILE A 83 -15.49 -0.71 13.43
CA ILE A 83 -14.26 0.06 13.57
C ILE A 83 -13.95 0.14 15.08
N GLU A 84 -12.90 -0.58 15.51
CA GLU A 84 -12.44 -0.59 16.90
C GLU A 84 -11.74 0.74 17.26
N GLY A 85 -11.14 1.39 16.26
CA GLY A 85 -10.57 2.72 16.39
C GLY A 85 -9.85 3.18 15.13
N ILE A 86 -9.46 4.46 15.14
CA ILE A 86 -8.66 5.11 14.09
C ILE A 86 -7.35 5.58 14.72
N THR A 87 -6.22 5.32 14.03
CA THR A 87 -4.88 5.62 14.51
C THR A 87 -4.14 6.54 13.54
N PRO A 88 -4.31 7.88 13.66
CA PRO A 88 -3.61 8.82 12.80
C PRO A 88 -2.08 8.77 12.99
N VAL A 89 -1.34 8.89 11.88
CA VAL A 89 0.13 8.94 11.79
C VAL A 89 0.54 10.19 11.02
N ALA A 90 1.78 10.65 11.18
CA ALA A 90 2.33 11.69 10.33
C ALA A 90 2.70 11.13 8.95
N GLY A 91 2.32 11.81 7.88
CA GLY A 91 2.60 11.45 6.50
C GLY A 91 2.23 12.60 5.57
N ASN A 92 1.06 12.57 4.94
CA ASN A 92 0.54 13.62 4.07
C ASN A 92 0.68 15.02 4.68
N VAL A 93 0.42 15.11 5.99
CA VAL A 93 0.64 16.29 6.82
C VAL A 93 1.25 15.88 8.16
N PRO A 94 1.83 16.82 8.93
CA PRO A 94 2.23 16.55 10.31
C PRO A 94 1.04 16.04 11.14
N LEU A 95 1.29 15.17 12.11
CA LEU A 95 0.24 14.59 12.97
C LEU A 95 -0.64 15.65 13.62
N ASP A 96 -0.08 16.81 14.00
CA ASP A 96 -0.80 17.90 14.65
C ASP A 96 -1.91 18.50 13.74
N LEU A 97 -1.84 18.28 12.43
CA LEU A 97 -2.89 18.60 11.45
C LEU A 97 -3.73 17.35 11.10
N GLY A 98 -3.11 16.19 10.96
CA GLY A 98 -3.81 14.95 10.61
C GLY A 98 -4.76 14.45 11.70
N LEU A 99 -4.36 14.52 12.96
CA LEU A 99 -5.17 14.06 14.08
C LEU A 99 -6.52 14.82 14.19
N PRO A 100 -6.56 16.17 14.15
CA PRO A 100 -7.84 16.89 14.07
C PRO A 100 -8.67 16.51 12.83
N ASN A 101 -8.02 16.23 11.68
CA ASN A 101 -8.75 15.83 10.48
C ASN A 101 -9.46 14.48 10.67
N ALA A 102 -8.80 13.48 11.29
CA ALA A 102 -9.45 12.21 11.61
C ALA A 102 -10.66 12.41 12.55
N LEU A 103 -10.51 13.22 13.60
CA LEU A 103 -11.61 13.55 14.53
C LEU A 103 -12.78 14.23 13.82
N ARG A 104 -12.51 15.15 12.86
CA ARG A 104 -13.54 15.78 12.03
C ARG A 104 -14.31 14.76 11.19
N MET A 105 -13.63 13.78 10.58
CA MET A 105 -14.32 12.76 9.79
C MET A 105 -15.21 11.88 10.66
N VAL A 106 -14.78 11.54 11.87
CA VAL A 106 -15.60 10.80 12.85
C VAL A 106 -16.86 11.59 13.22
N GLU A 107 -16.74 12.90 13.51
CA GLU A 107 -17.88 13.76 13.83
C GLU A 107 -18.83 13.94 12.64
N ILE A 108 -18.31 14.21 11.44
CA ILE A 108 -19.10 14.38 10.22
C ILE A 108 -19.90 13.11 9.91
N ALA A 109 -19.31 11.93 10.16
CA ALA A 109 -20.00 10.67 10.01
C ALA A 109 -21.00 10.33 11.13
N GLY A 110 -21.06 11.15 12.19
CA GLY A 110 -21.90 10.88 13.38
C GLY A 110 -21.43 9.68 14.20
N ARG A 111 -20.13 9.30 14.09
CA ARG A 111 -19.55 8.10 14.68
C ARG A 111 -18.58 8.43 15.83
N THR A 112 -19.01 9.31 16.74
CA THR A 112 -18.22 9.70 17.92
C THR A 112 -18.00 8.56 18.93
N ASP A 113 -18.64 7.41 18.70
CA ASP A 113 -18.38 6.13 19.37
C ASP A 113 -17.02 5.52 19.01
N VAL A 114 -16.44 5.89 17.85
CA VAL A 114 -15.16 5.37 17.37
C VAL A 114 -14.01 6.15 18.03
N PRO A 115 -13.16 5.49 18.83
CA PRO A 115 -12.02 6.16 19.46
C PRO A 115 -10.93 6.49 18.42
N VAL A 116 -10.27 7.63 18.65
CA VAL A 116 -9.11 8.06 17.87
C VAL A 116 -7.90 8.10 18.79
N ALA A 117 -6.85 7.33 18.46
CA ALA A 117 -5.61 7.24 19.22
C ALA A 117 -4.46 7.90 18.46
N ALA A 118 -3.80 8.91 19.04
CA ALA A 118 -2.72 9.63 18.40
C ALA A 118 -1.50 8.71 18.17
N GLY A 119 -0.94 8.73 16.96
CA GLY A 119 0.18 7.91 16.55
C GLY A 119 1.52 8.64 16.49
N ALA A 120 2.42 8.12 15.66
CA ALA A 120 3.76 8.63 15.50
C ALA A 120 3.76 10.00 14.81
N LYS A 121 4.59 10.93 15.32
CA LYS A 121 4.82 12.26 14.73
C LYS A 121 5.93 12.27 13.68
N ALA A 122 6.68 11.17 13.58
CA ALA A 122 7.82 11.03 12.67
C ALA A 122 8.03 9.55 12.33
N PRO A 123 8.68 9.26 11.19
CA PRO A 123 9.14 7.93 10.82
C PRO A 123 10.12 7.34 11.84
N LEU A 124 10.35 6.03 11.80
CA LEU A 124 11.24 5.34 12.76
C LEU A 124 12.68 5.87 12.74
N LEU A 125 13.24 6.11 11.57
CA LEU A 125 14.64 6.50 11.42
C LEU A 125 14.84 7.78 10.59
N ARG A 126 13.88 8.16 9.75
CA ARG A 126 14.05 9.22 8.75
C ARG A 126 13.44 10.54 9.22
N ARG A 127 13.77 11.62 8.50
CA ARG A 127 13.02 12.87 8.63
C ARG A 127 11.68 12.74 7.95
N LEU A 128 10.64 13.28 8.56
CA LEU A 128 9.31 13.33 7.95
C LEU A 128 9.34 14.12 6.63
N VAL A 129 8.82 13.49 5.59
CA VAL A 129 8.48 14.11 4.31
C VAL A 129 6.97 14.19 4.25
N THR A 130 6.42 15.35 3.86
CA THR A 130 4.97 15.56 3.75
C THR A 130 4.55 15.79 2.30
N ALA A 131 3.25 15.61 2.04
CA ALA A 131 2.64 15.81 0.72
C ALA A 131 1.65 17.01 0.71
N THR A 132 1.98 18.09 1.44
CA THR A 132 1.12 19.29 1.50
C THR A 132 0.89 19.93 0.12
N HIS A 133 1.83 19.75 -0.81
CA HIS A 133 1.68 20.19 -2.21
C HIS A 133 0.55 19.44 -2.95
N VAL A 134 0.19 18.23 -2.51
CA VAL A 134 -0.93 17.43 -3.04
C VAL A 134 -2.20 17.70 -2.22
N HIS A 135 -2.11 17.54 -0.90
CA HIS A 135 -3.27 17.53 0.00
C HIS A 135 -3.64 18.91 0.57
N GLY A 136 -2.87 19.97 0.21
CA GLY A 136 -3.03 21.32 0.81
C GLY A 136 -2.38 21.41 2.18
N GLU A 137 -2.12 22.65 2.62
CA GLU A 137 -1.46 22.92 3.89
C GLU A 137 -2.17 22.33 5.13
N ASN A 138 -3.50 22.21 5.05
CA ASN A 138 -4.32 21.63 6.13
C ASN A 138 -4.65 20.14 5.94
N GLY A 139 -4.18 19.50 4.87
CA GLY A 139 -4.45 18.10 4.52
C GLY A 139 -5.80 17.85 3.85
N LEU A 140 -6.76 18.76 3.91
CA LEU A 140 -8.12 18.58 3.37
C LEU A 140 -8.37 19.43 2.12
N GLY A 141 -7.36 19.60 1.28
CA GLY A 141 -7.47 20.38 0.04
C GLY A 141 -7.74 21.86 0.25
N GLY A 142 -7.45 22.41 1.43
CA GLY A 142 -7.78 23.79 1.81
C GLY A 142 -9.21 23.97 2.32
N VAL A 143 -10.02 22.91 2.41
CA VAL A 143 -11.36 23.00 3.03
C VAL A 143 -11.22 23.21 4.54
N VAL A 144 -11.89 24.22 5.04
CA VAL A 144 -11.96 24.51 6.49
C VAL A 144 -13.25 23.95 7.05
N PHE A 145 -13.11 23.06 8.02
CA PHE A 145 -14.21 22.57 8.85
C PHE A 145 -14.08 23.14 10.25
N PRO A 146 -15.17 23.16 11.04
CA PRO A 146 -15.11 23.51 12.46
C PRO A 146 -14.07 22.66 13.22
N GLU A 147 -13.53 23.21 14.31
CA GLU A 147 -12.67 22.43 15.19
C GLU A 147 -13.47 21.28 15.82
N PRO A 148 -12.89 20.07 15.87
CA PRO A 148 -13.59 18.91 16.41
C PRO A 148 -13.79 19.07 17.93
N ALA A 149 -14.99 18.78 18.41
CA ALA A 149 -15.31 18.72 19.83
C ALA A 149 -14.70 17.45 20.47
N ALA A 150 -14.69 16.35 19.72
CA ALA A 150 -14.07 15.10 20.12
C ALA A 150 -12.57 15.27 20.38
N LYS A 151 -12.04 14.49 21.31
CA LYS A 151 -10.63 14.49 21.67
C LYS A 151 -10.05 13.08 21.46
N PRO A 152 -8.75 12.97 21.14
CA PRO A 152 -8.11 11.68 21.09
C PRO A 152 -8.13 11.02 22.49
N ILE A 153 -8.13 9.69 22.51
CA ILE A 153 -7.91 8.96 23.77
C ILE A 153 -6.46 9.15 24.23
N ALA A 154 -6.21 8.92 25.53
CA ALA A 154 -4.89 9.11 26.12
C ALA A 154 -3.85 8.07 25.67
N GLU A 155 -4.32 6.90 25.20
CA GLU A 155 -3.49 5.81 24.75
C GLU A 155 -2.88 6.14 23.39
N SER A 156 -1.58 5.79 23.19
CA SER A 156 -0.94 5.92 21.88
C SER A 156 -1.48 4.91 20.87
N ALA A 157 -1.35 5.21 19.57
CA ALA A 157 -1.78 4.29 18.50
C ALA A 157 -1.18 2.88 18.65
N ALA A 158 0.12 2.78 18.93
CA ALA A 158 0.79 1.49 19.07
C ALA A 158 0.29 0.68 20.28
N GLU A 159 0.04 1.33 21.41
CA GLU A 159 -0.53 0.69 22.61
C GLU A 159 -1.97 0.26 22.33
N PHE A 160 -2.78 1.13 21.71
CA PHE A 160 -4.14 0.85 21.32
C PHE A 160 -4.23 -0.37 20.40
N ILE A 161 -3.43 -0.43 19.33
CA ILE A 161 -3.37 -1.57 18.40
C ILE A 161 -3.07 -2.86 19.16
N ARG A 162 -2.00 -2.85 19.96
CA ARG A 162 -1.61 -4.02 20.77
C ARG A 162 -2.75 -4.50 21.68
N ARG A 163 -3.38 -3.58 22.40
CA ARG A 163 -4.47 -3.89 23.33
C ARG A 163 -5.67 -4.48 22.59
N ILE A 164 -6.08 -3.88 21.47
CA ILE A 164 -7.25 -4.38 20.73
C ILE A 164 -6.97 -5.73 20.09
N VAL A 165 -5.79 -5.93 19.50
CA VAL A 165 -5.40 -7.20 18.89
C VAL A 165 -5.34 -8.31 19.96
N ARG A 166 -4.78 -8.04 21.14
CA ARG A 166 -4.76 -9.00 22.26
C ARG A 166 -6.15 -9.27 22.82
N LYS A 167 -7.05 -8.29 22.78
CA LYS A 167 -8.45 -8.47 23.23
C LYS A 167 -9.26 -9.36 22.30
N TYR A 168 -8.95 -9.33 20.99
CA TYR A 168 -9.69 -10.05 19.94
C TYR A 168 -8.74 -10.79 19.00
N PRO A 169 -8.01 -11.81 19.51
CA PRO A 169 -6.99 -12.51 18.75
C PRO A 169 -7.59 -13.24 17.53
N GLY A 170 -6.99 -13.03 16.36
CA GLY A 170 -7.44 -13.62 15.09
C GLY A 170 -8.69 -12.95 14.48
N GLU A 171 -9.24 -11.90 15.10
CA GLU A 171 -10.45 -11.23 14.60
C GLU A 171 -10.16 -9.87 13.94
N VAL A 172 -9.08 -9.17 14.36
CA VAL A 172 -8.81 -7.81 13.97
C VAL A 172 -8.01 -7.74 12.67
N THR A 173 -8.55 -7.05 11.68
CA THR A 173 -7.81 -6.66 10.47
C THR A 173 -7.33 -5.22 10.61
N LEU A 174 -6.06 -4.98 10.31
CA LEU A 174 -5.50 -3.64 10.23
C LEU A 174 -5.63 -3.12 8.80
N ILE A 175 -6.12 -1.88 8.65
CA ILE A 175 -6.26 -1.21 7.36
C ILE A 175 -5.40 0.06 7.39
N PRO A 176 -4.05 -0.08 7.26
CA PRO A 176 -3.19 1.09 7.15
C PRO A 176 -3.28 1.68 5.74
N ILE A 177 -3.65 2.96 5.68
CA ILE A 177 -3.73 3.76 4.46
C ILE A 177 -2.73 4.93 4.45
N GLY A 178 -1.89 5.03 5.48
CA GLY A 178 -0.76 5.94 5.61
C GLY A 178 0.57 5.20 5.82
N PRO A 179 1.65 5.92 6.17
CA PRO A 179 2.94 5.33 6.52
C PRO A 179 2.84 4.31 7.66
N LEU A 180 3.53 3.19 7.55
CA LEU A 180 3.34 2.02 8.41
C LEU A 180 3.97 2.13 9.81
N THR A 181 4.36 3.33 10.23
CA THR A 181 5.11 3.61 11.47
C THR A 181 4.39 3.09 12.73
N ASN A 182 3.06 3.33 12.85
CA ASN A 182 2.28 2.89 14.01
C ASN A 182 2.22 1.36 14.09
N ILE A 183 1.99 0.70 12.95
CA ILE A 183 1.89 -0.77 12.86
C ILE A 183 3.24 -1.40 13.20
N ALA A 184 4.32 -0.90 12.60
CA ALA A 184 5.67 -1.38 12.85
C ALA A 184 6.08 -1.19 14.32
N THR A 185 5.72 -0.03 14.91
CA THR A 185 5.96 0.24 16.34
C THR A 185 5.21 -0.76 17.21
N ALA A 186 3.92 -1.03 16.93
CA ALA A 186 3.14 -2.01 17.68
C ALA A 186 3.75 -3.42 17.61
N LEU A 187 4.16 -3.85 16.41
CA LEU A 187 4.83 -5.14 16.18
C LEU A 187 6.21 -5.23 16.85
N THR A 188 6.96 -4.13 16.88
CA THR A 188 8.29 -4.08 17.52
C THR A 188 8.19 -4.15 19.04
N LEU A 189 7.21 -3.45 19.62
CA LEU A 189 6.95 -3.46 21.06
C LEU A 189 6.38 -4.81 21.54
N ASP A 190 5.76 -5.57 20.64
CA ASP A 190 5.07 -6.80 20.98
C ASP A 190 4.99 -7.74 19.76
N ALA A 191 6.06 -8.49 19.54
CA ALA A 191 6.15 -9.37 18.38
C ALA A 191 5.08 -10.48 18.34
N GLU A 192 4.54 -10.88 19.49
CA GLU A 192 3.53 -11.94 19.58
C GLU A 192 2.22 -11.56 18.90
N ILE A 193 1.88 -10.25 18.83
CA ILE A 193 0.63 -9.82 18.21
C ILE A 193 0.59 -10.13 16.70
N SER A 194 1.73 -10.35 16.06
CA SER A 194 1.75 -10.73 14.64
C SER A 194 0.95 -12.00 14.36
N ALA A 195 1.01 -12.98 15.26
CA ALA A 195 0.23 -14.21 15.17
C ALA A 195 -1.26 -14.03 15.53
N MET A 196 -1.63 -12.90 16.13
CA MET A 196 -2.99 -12.58 16.56
C MET A 196 -3.72 -11.64 15.61
N ILE A 197 -3.01 -10.96 14.71
CA ILE A 197 -3.63 -10.10 13.69
C ILE A 197 -4.23 -11.00 12.60
N LYS A 198 -5.51 -10.78 12.26
CA LYS A 198 -6.22 -11.54 11.22
C LYS A 198 -5.62 -11.30 9.83
N GLY A 199 -5.20 -10.08 9.55
CA GLY A 199 -4.59 -9.67 8.29
C GLY A 199 -4.38 -8.17 8.23
N ILE A 200 -3.64 -7.74 7.21
CA ILE A 200 -3.39 -6.34 6.89
C ILE A 200 -3.85 -6.07 5.46
N VAL A 201 -4.66 -5.03 5.25
CA VAL A 201 -4.99 -4.52 3.92
C VAL A 201 -4.44 -3.11 3.84
N LEU A 202 -3.30 -2.93 3.18
CA LEU A 202 -2.60 -1.66 3.17
C LEU A 202 -2.76 -0.91 1.84
N MET A 203 -2.85 0.43 1.90
CA MET A 203 -2.53 1.27 0.77
C MET A 203 -1.04 1.63 0.82
N GLY A 204 -0.31 1.28 -0.21
CA GLY A 204 1.11 1.60 -0.31
C GLY A 204 1.85 0.72 -1.30
N GLY A 205 3.02 1.20 -1.70
CA GLY A 205 3.89 0.49 -2.60
C GLY A 205 3.45 0.44 -4.06
N SER A 206 4.31 -0.14 -4.87
CA SER A 206 4.09 -0.36 -6.31
C SER A 206 5.11 -1.35 -6.86
N LEU A 207 4.69 -2.17 -7.81
CA LEU A 207 5.60 -3.01 -8.60
C LEU A 207 6.02 -2.35 -9.92
N SER A 208 5.41 -1.21 -10.27
CA SER A 208 5.59 -0.56 -11.59
C SER A 208 6.08 0.89 -11.50
N GLY A 209 6.74 1.27 -10.41
CA GLY A 209 7.30 2.61 -10.20
C GLY A 209 6.48 3.51 -9.28
N GLY A 210 7.15 4.50 -8.70
CA GLY A 210 6.62 5.34 -7.62
C GLY A 210 5.86 6.58 -8.04
N ASN A 211 5.45 7.36 -7.04
CA ASN A 211 4.80 8.67 -7.20
C ASN A 211 5.56 9.79 -6.48
N ILE A 212 6.35 9.47 -5.45
CA ILE A 212 7.21 10.46 -4.78
C ILE A 212 8.63 10.47 -5.36
N THR A 213 9.12 9.29 -5.74
CA THR A 213 10.31 9.12 -6.57
C THR A 213 9.95 8.21 -7.75
N PRO A 214 10.80 8.07 -8.79
CA PRO A 214 10.54 7.09 -9.85
C PRO A 214 10.42 5.65 -9.34
N ALA A 215 11.01 5.31 -8.19
CA ALA A 215 11.05 3.97 -7.63
C ALA A 215 9.99 3.76 -6.51
N ALA A 216 9.71 4.77 -5.69
CA ALA A 216 8.99 4.61 -4.44
C ALA A 216 7.60 5.26 -4.45
N GLU A 217 6.64 4.55 -3.84
CA GLU A 217 5.35 5.09 -3.45
C GLU A 217 5.48 5.84 -2.11
N PHE A 218 4.65 6.89 -1.91
CA PHE A 218 4.79 7.86 -0.83
C PHE A 218 4.73 7.24 0.57
N ASN A 219 3.75 6.41 0.89
CA ASN A 219 3.58 5.81 2.22
C ASN A 219 4.79 4.94 2.60
N ILE A 220 5.30 4.19 1.63
CA ILE A 220 6.49 3.36 1.83
C ILE A 220 7.76 4.22 1.90
N TYR A 221 7.83 5.28 1.09
CA TYR A 221 8.98 6.19 1.08
C TYR A 221 9.13 6.98 2.39
N VAL A 222 8.02 7.37 3.01
CA VAL A 222 8.04 8.10 4.29
C VAL A 222 8.71 7.27 5.39
N ASP A 223 8.41 5.97 5.48
CA ASP A 223 9.02 5.08 6.48
C ASP A 223 9.30 3.67 5.90
N PRO A 224 10.34 3.53 5.07
CA PRO A 224 10.69 2.24 4.47
C PRO A 224 11.07 1.18 5.49
N GLU A 225 11.65 1.58 6.61
CA GLU A 225 12.04 0.68 7.70
C GLU A 225 10.79 0.10 8.36
N ALA A 226 9.78 0.93 8.64
CA ALA A 226 8.49 0.46 9.13
C ALA A 226 7.79 -0.48 8.15
N ALA A 227 7.79 -0.10 6.87
CA ALA A 227 7.20 -0.94 5.82
C ALA A 227 7.87 -2.31 5.76
N ARG A 228 9.19 -2.37 5.80
CA ARG A 228 9.94 -3.62 5.81
C ARG A 228 9.59 -4.50 7.02
N ILE A 229 9.47 -3.92 8.22
CA ILE A 229 9.03 -4.64 9.43
C ILE A 229 7.66 -5.27 9.20
N VAL A 230 6.72 -4.53 8.62
CA VAL A 230 5.35 -5.02 8.36
C VAL A 230 5.35 -6.14 7.32
N PHE A 231 6.02 -5.98 6.18
CA PHE A 231 6.09 -7.04 5.15
C PHE A 231 6.78 -8.31 5.64
N GLN A 232 7.70 -8.20 6.60
CA GLN A 232 8.41 -9.34 7.19
C GLN A 232 7.76 -9.90 8.45
N SER A 233 6.63 -9.35 8.88
CA SER A 233 5.96 -9.73 10.14
C SER A 233 5.34 -11.13 10.15
N GLY A 234 5.12 -11.73 8.97
CA GLY A 234 4.39 -12.99 8.83
C GLY A 234 2.86 -12.86 8.87
N VAL A 235 2.33 -11.66 9.09
CA VAL A 235 0.88 -11.39 8.99
C VAL A 235 0.44 -11.49 7.52
N PRO A 236 -0.71 -12.11 7.20
CA PRO A 236 -1.25 -12.09 5.84
C PRO A 236 -1.49 -10.66 5.34
N ILE A 237 -0.89 -10.28 4.21
CA ILE A 237 -0.98 -8.92 3.66
C ILE A 237 -1.72 -8.91 2.33
N THR A 238 -2.62 -7.93 2.15
CA THR A 238 -3.11 -7.49 0.85
C THR A 238 -2.56 -6.08 0.61
N MET A 239 -1.70 -5.94 -0.39
CA MET A 239 -1.10 -4.67 -0.82
C MET A 239 -1.94 -4.07 -1.95
N VAL A 240 -2.56 -2.92 -1.71
CA VAL A 240 -3.31 -2.14 -2.71
C VAL A 240 -2.44 -0.95 -3.11
N GLY A 241 -1.47 -1.22 -3.99
CA GLY A 241 -0.47 -0.27 -4.44
C GLY A 241 -0.89 0.55 -5.66
N LEU A 242 0.05 1.38 -6.16
CA LEU A 242 -0.18 2.25 -7.31
C LEU A 242 -0.54 1.51 -8.59
N ASP A 243 -0.20 0.21 -8.69
CA ASP A 243 -0.54 -0.63 -9.85
C ASP A 243 -2.06 -0.71 -10.09
N ALA A 244 -2.84 -0.64 -9.02
CA ALA A 244 -4.30 -0.59 -9.06
C ALA A 244 -4.83 0.84 -8.82
N THR A 245 -4.30 1.56 -7.81
CA THR A 245 -4.90 2.81 -7.33
C THR A 245 -4.79 3.98 -8.31
N ARG A 246 -3.81 3.98 -9.22
CA ARG A 246 -3.73 4.98 -10.30
C ARG A 246 -4.88 4.92 -11.31
N LYS A 247 -5.67 3.84 -11.30
CA LYS A 247 -6.78 3.61 -12.23
C LYS A 247 -8.13 4.12 -11.70
N VAL A 248 -8.16 4.61 -10.46
CA VAL A 248 -9.39 5.12 -9.81
C VAL A 248 -9.29 6.63 -9.58
N THR A 249 -9.74 7.39 -10.55
CA THR A 249 -9.65 8.85 -10.58
C THR A 249 -11.01 9.47 -10.29
N LEU A 250 -11.09 10.36 -9.31
CA LEU A 250 -12.30 11.12 -8.98
C LEU A 250 -12.63 12.07 -10.15
N THR A 251 -13.89 12.07 -10.59
CA THR A 251 -14.35 12.88 -11.70
C THR A 251 -15.30 13.98 -11.23
N GLU A 252 -15.55 14.94 -12.13
CA GLU A 252 -16.55 15.99 -11.96
C GLU A 252 -17.95 15.42 -11.70
N GLU A 253 -18.30 14.31 -12.38
CA GLU A 253 -19.59 13.64 -12.22
C GLU A 253 -19.74 13.04 -10.83
N HIS A 254 -18.70 12.40 -10.31
CA HIS A 254 -18.69 11.85 -8.94
C HIS A 254 -18.94 12.95 -7.91
N VAL A 255 -18.26 14.11 -8.06
CA VAL A 255 -18.43 15.23 -7.13
C VAL A 255 -19.84 15.82 -7.23
N ARG A 256 -20.41 15.98 -8.44
CA ARG A 256 -21.81 16.44 -8.59
C ARG A 256 -22.81 15.49 -7.96
N THR A 257 -22.59 14.18 -8.04
CA THR A 257 -23.44 13.19 -7.38
C THR A 257 -23.41 13.37 -5.85
N LEU A 258 -22.22 13.61 -5.28
CA LEU A 258 -22.06 13.90 -3.85
C LEU A 258 -22.70 15.23 -3.47
N GLU A 259 -22.59 16.29 -4.30
CA GLU A 259 -23.22 17.60 -4.09
C GLU A 259 -24.76 17.50 -4.09
N ALA A 260 -25.32 16.62 -4.92
CA ALA A 260 -26.77 16.42 -5.00
C ALA A 260 -27.35 15.68 -3.79
N ALA A 261 -26.53 14.87 -3.10
CA ALA A 261 -26.96 14.16 -1.89
C ALA A 261 -27.01 15.09 -0.67
N GLN A 262 -28.07 15.00 0.13
CA GLN A 262 -28.38 15.95 1.19
C GLN A 262 -27.97 15.47 2.60
N ASN A 263 -26.88 14.71 2.70
CA ASN A 263 -26.37 14.24 4.00
C ASN A 263 -25.01 14.88 4.35
N PRO A 264 -24.64 15.02 5.64
CA PRO A 264 -23.40 15.69 6.05
C PRO A 264 -22.13 15.06 5.47
N VAL A 265 -22.11 13.74 5.31
CA VAL A 265 -20.95 12.98 4.77
C VAL A 265 -20.75 13.31 3.30
N SER A 266 -21.81 13.25 2.48
CA SER A 266 -21.71 13.57 1.06
C SER A 266 -21.31 15.03 0.85
N GLN A 267 -21.85 15.97 1.64
CA GLN A 267 -21.52 17.39 1.54
C GLN A 267 -20.05 17.68 1.91
N ALA A 268 -19.51 16.98 2.90
CA ALA A 268 -18.11 17.09 3.27
C ALA A 268 -17.21 16.51 2.16
N ALA A 269 -17.50 15.30 1.69
CA ALA A 269 -16.78 14.66 0.61
C ALA A 269 -16.84 15.49 -0.69
N ALA A 270 -18.00 16.06 -1.02
CA ALA A 270 -18.15 16.95 -2.17
C ALA A 270 -17.26 18.20 -2.08
N LYS A 271 -17.20 18.87 -0.93
CA LYS A 271 -16.35 20.04 -0.72
C LYS A 271 -14.87 19.68 -0.90
N ILE A 272 -14.42 18.60 -0.27
CA ILE A 272 -13.03 18.12 -0.38
C ILE A 272 -12.71 17.74 -1.83
N GLY A 273 -13.57 16.95 -2.49
CA GLY A 273 -13.40 16.53 -3.86
C GLY A 273 -13.42 17.69 -4.86
N ARG A 274 -14.30 18.68 -4.66
CA ARG A 274 -14.36 19.90 -5.49
C ARG A 274 -13.04 20.67 -5.42
N ASN A 275 -12.52 20.89 -4.22
CA ASN A 275 -11.25 21.60 -4.05
C ASN A 275 -10.07 20.79 -4.64
N ALA A 276 -10.06 19.47 -4.47
CA ALA A 276 -9.03 18.62 -5.06
C ALA A 276 -9.06 18.66 -6.59
N LEU A 277 -10.23 18.62 -7.23
CA LEU A 277 -10.37 18.78 -8.66
C LEU A 277 -9.87 20.15 -9.16
N ASN A 278 -10.19 21.23 -8.42
CA ASN A 278 -9.73 22.58 -8.77
C ASN A 278 -8.20 22.67 -8.69
N ARG A 279 -7.58 22.16 -7.64
CA ARG A 279 -6.12 22.15 -7.49
C ARG A 279 -5.42 21.41 -8.63
N VAL A 280 -5.94 20.25 -9.03
CA VAL A 280 -5.41 19.48 -10.16
C VAL A 280 -5.48 20.29 -11.47
N ARG A 281 -6.58 21.00 -11.70
CA ARG A 281 -6.75 21.89 -12.86
C ARG A 281 -5.80 23.08 -12.82
N GLU A 282 -5.62 23.70 -11.65
CA GLU A 282 -4.66 24.82 -11.46
C GLU A 282 -3.22 24.38 -11.73
N GLN A 283 -2.89 23.12 -11.49
CA GLN A 283 -1.60 22.52 -11.83
C GLN A 283 -1.48 22.11 -13.32
N GLY A 284 -2.51 22.34 -14.13
CA GLY A 284 -2.53 22.00 -15.55
C GLY A 284 -2.70 20.51 -15.83
N LEU A 285 -3.10 19.71 -14.84
CA LEU A 285 -3.34 18.29 -15.02
C LEU A 285 -4.75 18.06 -15.57
N LEU A 286 -4.87 17.10 -16.49
CA LEU A 286 -6.14 16.80 -17.19
C LEU A 286 -7.00 15.75 -16.45
N THR A 287 -6.38 14.98 -15.57
CA THR A 287 -7.03 13.92 -14.80
C THR A 287 -7.28 14.40 -13.38
N GLY A 288 -8.37 13.94 -12.75
CA GLY A 288 -8.69 14.26 -11.35
C GLY A 288 -7.74 13.56 -10.35
N PRO A 289 -7.91 13.80 -9.05
CA PRO A 289 -7.14 13.12 -8.01
C PRO A 289 -7.49 11.64 -7.96
N ASN A 290 -6.49 10.80 -7.70
CA ASN A 290 -6.71 9.38 -7.48
C ASN A 290 -7.25 9.12 -6.06
N MET A 291 -8.10 8.11 -5.95
CA MET A 291 -8.71 7.68 -4.68
C MET A 291 -7.95 6.46 -4.13
N HIS A 292 -6.67 6.68 -3.80
CA HIS A 292 -5.76 5.62 -3.39
C HIS A 292 -6.30 4.84 -2.17
N ASP A 293 -6.53 5.53 -1.08
CA ASP A 293 -6.88 4.97 0.23
C ASP A 293 -8.27 4.36 0.26
N SER A 294 -9.20 5.05 -0.41
CA SER A 294 -10.58 4.55 -0.54
C SER A 294 -10.63 3.19 -1.27
N LEU A 295 -9.68 2.94 -2.20
CA LEU A 295 -9.60 1.64 -2.89
C LEU A 295 -9.15 0.54 -1.93
N ALA A 296 -8.25 0.79 -0.99
CA ALA A 296 -7.85 -0.20 0.00
C ALA A 296 -9.02 -0.59 0.92
N VAL A 297 -9.78 0.40 1.38
CA VAL A 297 -11.01 0.15 2.16
C VAL A 297 -12.05 -0.60 1.34
N ALA A 298 -12.26 -0.21 0.08
CA ALA A 298 -13.20 -0.88 -0.83
C ALA A 298 -12.78 -2.33 -1.14
N ALA A 299 -11.50 -2.59 -1.33
CA ALA A 299 -10.95 -3.93 -1.55
C ALA A 299 -11.12 -4.84 -0.33
N PHE A 300 -11.15 -4.30 0.87
CA PHE A 300 -11.50 -5.04 2.08
C PHE A 300 -13.00 -5.34 2.16
N LEU A 301 -13.86 -4.35 1.83
CA LEU A 301 -15.32 -4.51 1.84
C LEU A 301 -15.81 -5.48 0.75
N ASP A 302 -15.26 -5.36 -0.44
CA ASP A 302 -15.55 -6.22 -1.59
C ASP A 302 -14.26 -6.58 -2.33
N PRO A 303 -13.64 -7.73 -2.01
CA PRO A 303 -12.40 -8.17 -2.66
C PRO A 303 -12.49 -8.31 -4.18
N SER A 304 -13.70 -8.40 -4.74
CA SER A 304 -13.90 -8.51 -6.18
C SER A 304 -13.72 -7.18 -6.94
N VAL A 305 -13.51 -6.08 -6.21
CA VAL A 305 -13.16 -4.77 -6.79
C VAL A 305 -11.75 -4.79 -7.38
N VAL A 306 -10.85 -5.62 -6.84
CA VAL A 306 -9.46 -5.70 -7.29
C VAL A 306 -9.07 -7.09 -7.78
N THR A 307 -8.13 -7.15 -8.72
CA THR A 307 -7.49 -8.40 -9.14
C THR A 307 -6.14 -8.51 -8.46
N VAL A 308 -5.95 -9.53 -7.62
CA VAL A 308 -4.73 -9.76 -6.86
C VAL A 308 -3.91 -10.92 -7.39
N LYS A 309 -2.59 -10.87 -7.17
CA LYS A 309 -1.65 -11.99 -7.37
C LYS A 309 -0.72 -12.10 -6.19
N ASP A 310 -0.28 -13.33 -5.93
CA ASP A 310 0.67 -13.61 -4.86
C ASP A 310 2.09 -13.18 -5.26
N TYR A 311 2.76 -12.44 -4.38
CA TYR A 311 4.14 -12.01 -4.50
C TYR A 311 4.86 -12.16 -3.15
N TYR A 312 6.17 -12.43 -3.21
CA TYR A 312 7.02 -12.06 -2.10
C TYR A 312 7.42 -10.61 -2.30
N VAL A 313 7.07 -9.76 -1.35
CA VAL A 313 7.37 -8.31 -1.38
C VAL A 313 8.39 -8.00 -0.29
N ASP A 314 9.45 -7.30 -0.66
CA ASP A 314 10.40 -6.69 0.28
C ASP A 314 10.54 -5.19 -0.03
N VAL A 315 11.14 -4.44 0.88
CA VAL A 315 11.29 -2.99 0.78
C VAL A 315 12.76 -2.61 0.80
N GLU A 316 13.17 -1.80 -0.20
CA GLU A 316 14.52 -1.23 -0.25
C GLU A 316 14.66 -0.10 0.78
N THR A 317 15.60 -0.25 1.71
CA THR A 317 15.80 0.72 2.81
C THR A 317 17.11 1.50 2.75
N PHE A 318 18.07 1.11 1.89
CA PHE A 318 19.41 1.69 1.87
C PHE A 318 19.78 2.45 0.59
N GLY A 319 19.15 2.09 -0.53
CA GLY A 319 19.50 2.67 -1.82
C GLY A 319 19.22 4.17 -1.87
N GLU A 320 20.21 4.98 -2.28
CA GLU A 320 20.07 6.43 -2.41
C GLU A 320 18.93 6.81 -3.38
N LEU A 321 18.78 6.07 -4.48
CA LEU A 321 17.79 6.33 -5.54
C LEU A 321 16.53 5.45 -5.42
N THR A 322 16.61 4.33 -4.68
CA THR A 322 15.58 3.30 -4.61
C THR A 322 14.99 3.12 -3.22
N ALA A 323 15.42 3.90 -2.23
CA ALA A 323 14.83 3.85 -0.89
C ALA A 323 13.30 4.01 -0.95
N GLY A 324 12.58 3.08 -0.32
CA GLY A 324 11.13 3.00 -0.36
C GLY A 324 10.55 2.24 -1.57
N GLU A 325 11.39 1.71 -2.47
CA GLU A 325 10.92 0.81 -3.53
C GLU A 325 10.40 -0.49 -2.93
N THR A 326 9.22 -0.92 -3.36
CA THR A 326 8.69 -2.25 -3.08
C THR A 326 9.08 -3.21 -4.19
N VAL A 327 9.90 -4.21 -3.87
CA VAL A 327 10.41 -5.19 -4.81
C VAL A 327 9.58 -6.47 -4.71
N GLY A 328 8.82 -6.78 -5.75
CA GLY A 328 7.96 -7.96 -5.80
C GLY A 328 8.56 -9.11 -6.60
N TYR A 329 8.71 -10.27 -5.97
CA TYR A 329 9.15 -11.50 -6.62
C TYR A 329 7.94 -12.38 -6.91
N SER A 330 7.60 -12.53 -8.19
CA SER A 330 6.53 -13.44 -8.61
C SER A 330 6.98 -14.88 -8.48
N PRO A 331 6.20 -15.79 -7.89
CA PRO A 331 6.53 -17.21 -7.83
C PRO A 331 6.66 -17.86 -9.22
N ASN A 332 6.08 -17.24 -10.25
CA ASN A 332 6.14 -17.69 -11.64
C ASN A 332 7.13 -16.91 -12.51
N ALA A 333 7.80 -15.89 -11.97
CA ALA A 333 8.87 -15.19 -12.67
C ALA A 333 10.03 -16.15 -12.84
N GLY A 334 10.14 -16.67 -14.04
CA GLY A 334 11.02 -17.72 -14.53
C GLY A 334 12.19 -18.09 -13.62
N ASP A 335 12.29 -19.35 -13.39
CA ASP A 335 13.15 -20.01 -12.41
C ASP A 335 14.60 -19.47 -12.44
N PHE A 336 14.85 -18.29 -11.86
CA PHE A 336 16.20 -17.83 -11.53
C PHE A 336 16.91 -18.81 -10.56
N ARG A 337 16.15 -19.80 -10.05
CA ARG A 337 16.61 -20.85 -9.14
C ARG A 337 17.52 -21.87 -9.78
N ARG A 338 17.75 -21.85 -11.12
CA ARG A 338 18.47 -22.92 -11.82
C ARG A 338 19.50 -22.44 -12.82
N LYS A 339 20.46 -21.62 -12.39
CA LYS A 339 21.74 -21.61 -13.08
C LYS A 339 22.86 -21.85 -12.06
N PRO A 340 23.27 -23.11 -11.85
CA PRO A 340 24.45 -23.44 -11.03
C PRO A 340 25.73 -22.71 -11.49
N GLU A 341 25.71 -22.19 -12.70
CA GLU A 341 26.85 -21.45 -13.31
C GLU A 341 27.04 -20.04 -12.71
N ILE A 342 25.99 -19.41 -12.20
CA ILE A 342 26.11 -18.08 -11.53
C ILE A 342 26.82 -18.22 -10.19
N GLU A 343 26.65 -19.36 -9.50
CA GLU A 343 27.34 -19.62 -8.21
C GLU A 343 28.86 -19.74 -8.36
N LYS A 344 29.32 -20.20 -9.52
CA LYS A 344 30.76 -20.38 -9.79
C LYS A 344 31.46 -19.10 -10.23
N GLN A 345 30.72 -18.05 -10.57
CA GLN A 345 31.26 -16.81 -11.14
C GLN A 345 31.21 -15.60 -10.21
N THR A 346 30.69 -15.74 -9.00
CA THR A 346 30.78 -14.64 -8.03
C THR A 346 32.20 -14.63 -7.46
N PRO A 347 33.08 -13.70 -7.88
CA PRO A 347 34.41 -13.63 -7.29
C PRO A 347 34.22 -13.26 -5.81
N VAL A 348 34.71 -14.11 -4.92
CA VAL A 348 34.95 -13.77 -3.55
C VAL A 348 36.02 -12.68 -3.57
N VAL A 349 35.61 -11.40 -3.52
CA VAL A 349 36.54 -10.32 -3.36
C VAL A 349 37.06 -10.40 -1.93
N ASN A 350 38.18 -11.11 -1.75
CA ASN A 350 38.98 -11.05 -0.53
C ASN A 350 39.65 -9.68 -0.47
N MET A 351 38.95 -8.69 0.09
CA MET A 351 39.57 -7.45 0.47
C MET A 351 40.41 -7.68 1.75
N SER A 352 41.68 -8.01 1.57
CA SER A 352 42.67 -7.99 2.65
C SER A 352 42.98 -6.53 2.98
N ILE A 353 42.29 -5.94 3.96
CA ILE A 353 42.71 -4.68 4.55
C ILE A 353 43.86 -5.04 5.50
N ARG A 354 45.10 -4.71 5.10
CA ARG A 354 46.27 -4.72 6.00
C ARG A 354 46.13 -3.57 6.99
N GLY A 355 45.66 -3.86 8.18
CA GLY A 355 45.58 -2.96 9.31
C GLY A 355 44.88 -3.68 10.44
N SER A 356 45.53 -3.74 11.61
CA SER A 356 45.07 -4.44 12.80
C SER A 356 43.77 -3.83 13.34
N ALA A 357 42.65 -4.31 12.88
CA ALA A 357 41.33 -4.14 13.50
C ALA A 357 40.80 -5.52 13.90
N PRO A 358 40.00 -5.63 14.99
CA PRO A 358 39.53 -6.92 15.48
C PRO A 358 38.77 -7.64 14.40
N THR A 359 39.09 -8.90 14.24
CA THR A 359 38.47 -9.86 13.33
C THR A 359 36.94 -9.84 13.54
N LEU A 360 36.24 -9.08 12.71
CA LEU A 360 34.84 -9.39 12.43
C LEU A 360 34.89 -10.78 11.77
N ALA A 361 34.45 -11.78 12.54
CA ALA A 361 34.24 -13.12 12.01
C ALA A 361 33.52 -12.96 10.66
N SER A 362 34.08 -13.59 9.63
CA SER A 362 33.51 -13.60 8.30
C SER A 362 32.02 -13.92 8.44
N ALA A 363 31.20 -12.90 8.34
CA ALA A 363 29.78 -13.11 8.14
C ALA A 363 29.70 -13.90 6.84
N LYS A 364 29.57 -15.20 6.96
CA LYS A 364 29.15 -16.04 5.84
C LYS A 364 27.84 -15.42 5.41
N ILE A 365 27.86 -14.66 4.34
CA ILE A 365 26.63 -14.32 3.62
C ILE A 365 26.11 -15.70 3.23
N SER A 366 25.22 -16.19 4.05
CA SER A 366 24.61 -17.50 3.93
C SER A 366 23.98 -17.56 2.55
N PRO A 367 24.06 -18.67 1.80
CA PRO A 367 23.36 -18.87 0.54
C PRO A 367 21.85 -19.02 0.74
N VAL A 368 21.28 -18.18 1.56
CA VAL A 368 19.93 -18.24 2.15
C VAL A 368 18.86 -17.66 1.23
N LEU A 369 19.24 -17.21 0.04
CA LEU A 369 18.27 -16.62 -0.91
C LEU A 369 17.40 -17.64 -1.66
N ARG A 370 17.65 -18.96 -1.53
CA ARG A 370 17.11 -19.96 -2.48
C ARG A 370 15.78 -20.58 -2.12
N ASP A 371 15.41 -20.63 -0.83
CA ASP A 371 14.18 -21.30 -0.40
C ASP A 371 13.13 -20.34 0.18
N ARG A 372 13.26 -19.02 0.00
CA ARG A 372 12.55 -18.03 0.81
C ARG A 372 11.59 -17.08 0.08
N TYR A 373 11.39 -17.23 -1.20
CA TYR A 373 10.34 -16.41 -1.83
C TYR A 373 8.96 -17.06 -1.74
N VAL A 374 8.62 -17.49 -0.52
CA VAL A 374 7.23 -17.81 -0.21
C VAL A 374 6.46 -16.49 -0.24
N PRO A 375 5.41 -16.38 -1.05
CA PRO A 375 4.61 -15.17 -1.10
C PRO A 375 4.17 -14.73 0.31
N ASN A 376 4.42 -13.47 0.64
CA ASN A 376 4.00 -12.84 1.88
C ASN A 376 2.89 -11.81 1.68
N ALA A 377 2.55 -11.49 0.42
CA ALA A 377 1.52 -10.52 0.09
C ALA A 377 0.71 -10.92 -1.15
N LYS A 378 -0.58 -10.61 -1.11
CA LYS A 378 -1.44 -10.51 -2.29
C LYS A 378 -1.36 -9.08 -2.80
N VAL A 379 -0.87 -8.87 -4.02
CA VAL A 379 -0.69 -7.54 -4.61
C VAL A 379 -1.81 -7.27 -5.60
N ALA A 380 -2.54 -6.18 -5.42
CA ALA A 380 -3.56 -5.70 -6.35
C ALA A 380 -2.89 -5.11 -7.59
N LEU A 381 -3.15 -5.72 -8.75
CA LEU A 381 -2.58 -5.32 -10.03
C LEU A 381 -3.59 -4.64 -10.95
N ASP A 382 -4.87 -4.85 -10.69
CA ASP A 382 -5.96 -4.28 -11.48
C ASP A 382 -7.19 -4.01 -10.62
N VAL A 383 -8.10 -3.17 -11.13
CA VAL A 383 -9.30 -2.72 -10.44
C VAL A 383 -10.48 -2.60 -11.40
N ASP A 384 -11.65 -3.00 -10.96
CA ASP A 384 -12.93 -2.61 -11.55
C ASP A 384 -13.32 -1.21 -11.01
N SER A 385 -12.92 -0.17 -11.73
CA SER A 385 -13.16 1.21 -11.32
C SER A 385 -14.64 1.56 -11.24
N THR A 386 -15.49 0.98 -12.11
CA THR A 386 -16.94 1.18 -12.08
C THR A 386 -17.51 0.65 -10.77
N LYS A 387 -17.17 -0.58 -10.43
CA LYS A 387 -17.61 -1.22 -9.19
C LYS A 387 -17.12 -0.46 -7.95
N PHE A 388 -15.86 -0.02 -7.98
CA PHE A 388 -15.29 0.81 -6.91
C PHE A 388 -16.07 2.10 -6.70
N PHE A 389 -16.30 2.89 -7.76
CA PHE A 389 -17.02 4.16 -7.62
C PHE A 389 -18.48 3.98 -7.28
N ASN A 390 -19.15 2.92 -7.77
CA ASN A 390 -20.50 2.58 -7.35
C ASN A 390 -20.56 2.32 -5.83
N LEU A 391 -19.58 1.60 -5.28
CA LEU A 391 -19.48 1.37 -3.83
C LEU A 391 -19.18 2.68 -3.09
N LEU A 392 -18.15 3.42 -3.48
CA LEU A 392 -17.71 4.64 -2.80
C LEU A 392 -18.81 5.70 -2.81
N ILE A 393 -19.22 6.12 -4.01
CA ILE A 393 -20.20 7.21 -4.19
C ILE A 393 -21.57 6.80 -3.65
N GLY A 394 -21.99 5.57 -3.92
CA GLY A 394 -23.26 5.05 -3.41
C GLY A 394 -23.32 5.06 -1.88
N ARG A 395 -22.22 4.65 -1.20
CA ARG A 395 -22.15 4.61 0.25
C ARG A 395 -22.14 6.02 0.87
N LEU A 396 -21.36 6.94 0.28
CA LEU A 396 -21.28 8.32 0.77
C LEU A 396 -22.58 9.11 0.52
N SER A 397 -23.31 8.81 -0.55
CA SER A 397 -24.56 9.48 -0.93
C SER A 397 -25.80 8.88 -0.25
N ALA A 398 -25.71 7.71 0.35
CA ALA A 398 -26.85 7.06 1.01
C ALA A 398 -27.42 7.95 2.13
N PRO A 399 -28.74 7.95 2.38
CA PRO A 399 -29.34 8.60 3.56
C PRO A 399 -28.66 8.17 4.87
N ALA A 400 -28.76 9.01 5.88
CA ALA A 400 -28.18 8.75 7.20
C ALA A 400 -28.88 7.59 7.92
#